data_e27c1fee5064d5337166618010a4e924
#
_entry.id   e27c1fee5064d5337166618010a4e924
#
_cell.length_a   1.000
_cell.length_b   1.000
_cell.length_c   1.000
_cell.angle_alpha   90.00
_cell.angle_beta   90.00
_cell.angle_gamma   90.00
#
_symmetry.space_group_name_H-M   'P 1'
#
loop_
_entity.id
_entity.type
_entity.pdbx_description
1 polymer ?
#
loop_
_entity_poly.entity_id
_entity_poly.type
_entity_poly.pdbx_seq_one_letter_code
_entity_poly.pdbx_strand_id
1 'polypeptide(L)'
;MKTYHKKNNKLLNTKQRDVKTRKKKLNCSPKKKELGYTCYSQKSLHKLRKYWNMRHPDLAIKSNDSRDIWNTLRRHLSSVCTQERCWLRQKFINNHLDKELLNYTFAPDAPDSWIKKPDTWLNSLDIDRVMSQYERVYRSFEFIGPSPIDFDKKKLYGACVWDELCKFNLLQKIKDGITKIGIVFNTDPHYEPGEHWIALYIDITER
;
A
#
# COMPACT_ATOMS: atom_id res chain seq x y z
N MET A 1 55.16 11.59 58.93
CA MET A 1 54.98 11.20 57.52
C MET A 1 53.51 10.88 57.29
N LYS A 2 52.77 11.77 56.61
CA LYS A 2 51.35 11.58 56.29
C LYS A 2 51.24 11.36 54.75
N THR A 3 50.82 10.17 54.37
CA THR A 3 50.62 9.76 52.99
C THR A 3 49.17 10.14 52.58
N TYR A 4 49.08 10.98 51.57
CA TYR A 4 47.82 11.40 50.90
C TYR A 4 47.37 10.36 49.90
N HIS A 5 46.20 9.76 50.08
CA HIS A 5 45.55 8.96 49.04
C HIS A 5 44.76 9.87 48.07
N LYS A 6 45.17 9.87 46.81
CA LYS A 6 44.40 10.45 45.68
C LYS A 6 43.20 9.55 45.38
N LYS A 7 41.98 10.07 45.56
CA LYS A 7 40.77 9.47 45.00
C LYS A 7 40.63 9.78 43.52
N ASN A 8 40.69 8.76 42.70
CA ASN A 8 40.37 8.86 41.27
C ASN A 8 38.85 8.94 41.06
N ASN A 9 38.37 10.11 40.66
CA ASN A 9 37.01 10.28 40.14
C ASN A 9 36.96 9.75 38.70
N LYS A 10 36.39 8.55 38.50
CA LYS A 10 35.97 8.07 37.20
C LYS A 10 34.67 8.79 36.83
N LEU A 11 34.75 9.71 35.88
CA LEU A 11 33.54 10.23 35.18
C LEU A 11 32.84 9.06 34.44
N LEU A 12 31.65 8.74 34.88
CA LEU A 12 30.74 7.87 34.17
C LEU A 12 30.20 8.64 32.93
N ASN A 13 30.81 8.38 31.79
CA ASN A 13 30.25 8.77 30.49
C ASN A 13 28.97 7.95 30.23
N THR A 14 27.83 8.49 30.59
CA THR A 14 26.52 8.00 30.13
C THR A 14 26.38 8.31 28.64
N LYS A 15 26.69 7.30 27.80
CA LYS A 15 26.32 7.34 26.39
C LYS A 15 24.81 7.46 26.31
N GLN A 16 24.32 8.65 25.99
CA GLN A 16 22.95 8.85 25.51
C GLN A 16 22.77 7.96 24.29
N ARG A 17 21.97 6.89 24.46
CA ARG A 17 21.50 6.11 23.32
C ARG A 17 20.50 7.00 22.57
N ASP A 18 20.91 7.53 21.43
CA ASP A 18 20.02 8.10 20.46
C ASP A 18 18.97 7.05 20.08
N VAL A 19 17.81 7.17 20.70
CA VAL A 19 16.62 6.45 20.28
C VAL A 19 16.21 7.04 18.93
N LYS A 20 16.82 6.53 17.86
CA LYS A 20 16.30 6.76 16.50
C LYS A 20 14.86 6.30 16.47
N THR A 21 13.93 7.21 16.71
CA THR A 21 12.51 6.98 16.48
C THR A 21 12.36 6.53 15.03
N ARG A 22 12.18 5.23 14.82
CA ARG A 22 11.81 4.66 13.51
C ARG A 22 10.54 5.39 13.09
N LYS A 23 10.66 6.36 12.18
CA LYS A 23 9.50 6.98 11.54
C LYS A 23 8.66 5.85 10.98
N LYS A 24 7.53 5.59 11.61
CA LYS A 24 6.59 4.53 11.21
C LYS A 24 6.23 4.81 9.76
N LYS A 25 6.68 3.95 8.83
CA LYS A 25 6.49 4.15 7.39
C LYS A 25 4.98 4.16 7.14
N LEU A 26 4.44 5.28 6.68
CA LEU A 26 3.02 5.39 6.34
C LEU A 26 2.71 4.37 5.24
N ASN A 27 1.76 3.50 5.49
CA ASN A 27 1.35 2.51 4.52
C ASN A 27 0.18 3.06 3.68
N CYS A 28 0.52 3.90 2.69
CA CYS A 28 -0.43 4.43 1.71
C CYS A 28 -0.50 3.56 0.46
N SER A 29 0.23 2.46 0.50
CA SER A 29 0.45 1.63 -0.68
C SER A 29 -0.83 1.16 -1.36
N PRO A 30 -0.75 1.09 -2.68
CA PRO A 30 0.43 1.38 -3.49
C PRO A 30 0.57 2.84 -3.89
N LYS A 31 -0.38 3.71 -3.55
CA LYS A 31 -0.44 5.12 -3.96
C LYS A 31 0.73 5.96 -3.44
N LYS A 32 1.19 6.92 -4.24
CA LYS A 32 2.15 7.93 -3.79
C LYS A 32 1.50 8.89 -2.80
N LYS A 33 2.29 9.36 -1.82
CA LYS A 33 1.87 10.38 -0.86
C LYS A 33 1.89 11.75 -1.54
N GLU A 34 0.78 12.44 -1.56
CA GLU A 34 0.72 13.83 -1.99
C GLU A 34 1.31 14.76 -0.91
N LEU A 35 0.93 14.50 0.33
CA LEU A 35 1.41 15.22 1.50
C LEU A 35 2.31 14.29 2.31
N GLY A 36 3.61 14.56 2.45
CA GLY A 36 4.62 13.65 3.02
C GLY A 36 4.32 13.03 4.39
N TYR A 37 3.26 13.43 5.08
CA TYR A 37 2.85 12.99 6.41
C TYR A 37 1.56 12.17 6.47
N THR A 38 0.78 12.13 5.40
CA THR A 38 -0.53 11.45 5.33
C THR A 38 -0.73 10.78 3.98
N CYS A 39 -1.65 9.81 3.93
CA CYS A 39 -2.12 9.18 2.71
C CYS A 39 -3.28 9.95 2.05
N TYR A 40 -3.85 10.90 2.75
CA TYR A 40 -4.94 11.71 2.25
C TYR A 40 -4.43 12.89 1.43
N SER A 41 -5.13 13.22 0.35
CA SER A 41 -4.96 14.50 -0.34
C SER A 41 -5.52 15.65 0.50
N GLN A 42 -5.15 16.88 0.17
CA GLN A 42 -5.72 18.06 0.80
C GLN A 42 -7.26 18.06 0.69
N LYS A 43 -7.80 17.78 -0.50
CA LYS A 43 -9.24 17.65 -0.76
C LYS A 43 -9.88 16.60 0.15
N SER A 44 -9.24 15.44 0.31
CA SER A 44 -9.71 14.36 1.17
C SER A 44 -9.76 14.76 2.64
N LEU A 45 -8.74 15.49 3.14
CA LEU A 45 -8.72 15.97 4.51
C LEU A 45 -9.83 16.98 4.79
N HIS A 46 -10.13 17.88 3.85
CA HIS A 46 -11.26 18.81 3.97
C HIS A 46 -12.61 18.10 3.99
N LYS A 47 -12.78 17.03 3.18
CA LYS A 47 -13.97 16.18 3.24
C LYS A 47 -14.12 15.49 4.60
N LEU A 48 -13.02 14.88 5.10
CA LEU A 48 -12.99 14.26 6.43
C LEU A 48 -13.35 15.23 7.53
N ARG A 49 -12.82 16.48 7.51
CA ARG A 49 -13.19 17.55 8.44
C ARG A 49 -14.68 17.85 8.37
N LYS A 50 -15.24 18.00 7.16
CA LYS A 50 -16.66 18.27 6.98
C LYS A 50 -17.50 17.18 7.65
N TYR A 51 -17.22 15.90 7.38
CA TYR A 51 -17.97 14.79 7.95
C TYR A 51 -17.77 14.66 9.45
N TRP A 52 -16.56 14.91 9.95
CA TRP A 52 -16.26 14.97 11.37
C TRP A 52 -17.11 16.03 12.06
N ASN A 53 -17.11 17.27 11.56
CA ASN A 53 -17.83 18.38 12.15
C ASN A 53 -19.35 18.20 12.15
N MET A 54 -19.89 17.53 11.11
CA MET A 54 -21.32 17.18 11.07
C MET A 54 -21.71 16.19 12.18
N ARG A 55 -20.83 15.29 12.53
CA ARG A 55 -21.08 14.26 13.55
C ARG A 55 -20.71 14.73 14.96
N HIS A 56 -19.71 15.58 15.08
CA HIS A 56 -19.12 16.05 16.33
C HIS A 56 -19.05 17.58 16.37
N PRO A 57 -20.20 18.28 16.48
CA PRO A 57 -20.23 19.75 16.49
C PRO A 57 -19.52 20.33 17.72
N ASP A 58 -19.54 19.60 18.84
CA ASP A 58 -18.85 19.92 20.10
C ASP A 58 -17.31 19.85 19.99
N LEU A 59 -16.80 19.03 19.07
CA LEU A 59 -15.37 18.83 18.78
C LEU A 59 -15.02 19.30 17.36
N ALA A 60 -15.70 20.31 16.85
CA ALA A 60 -15.53 20.77 15.48
C ALA A 60 -14.13 21.30 15.19
N ILE A 61 -13.55 20.85 14.09
CA ILE A 61 -12.24 21.28 13.58
C ILE A 61 -12.44 22.58 12.80
N LYS A 62 -11.95 23.69 13.35
CA LYS A 62 -12.11 25.03 12.77
C LYS A 62 -11.04 25.37 11.73
N SER A 63 -9.82 24.78 11.87
CA SER A 63 -8.71 25.05 10.96
C SER A 63 -9.00 24.61 9.53
N ASN A 64 -8.51 25.39 8.56
CA ASN A 64 -8.48 25.05 7.14
C ASN A 64 -7.12 24.49 6.71
N ASP A 65 -6.12 24.51 7.59
CA ASP A 65 -4.82 23.92 7.31
C ASP A 65 -4.90 22.39 7.31
N SER A 66 -4.37 21.76 6.27
CA SER A 66 -4.43 20.31 6.09
C SER A 66 -3.68 19.53 7.17
N ARG A 67 -2.57 20.10 7.67
CA ARG A 67 -1.78 19.49 8.72
C ARG A 67 -2.49 19.54 10.06
N ASP A 68 -3.15 20.66 10.36
CA ASP A 68 -3.94 20.83 11.59
C ASP A 68 -5.16 19.93 11.59
N ILE A 69 -5.86 19.83 10.45
CA ILE A 69 -6.99 18.91 10.27
C ILE A 69 -6.52 17.48 10.56
N TRP A 70 -5.43 17.06 9.94
CA TRP A 70 -4.88 15.73 10.12
C TRP A 70 -4.45 15.45 11.57
N ASN A 71 -3.73 16.39 12.20
CA ASN A 71 -3.28 16.27 13.59
C ASN A 71 -4.46 16.11 14.53
N THR A 72 -5.52 16.89 14.32
CA THR A 72 -6.73 16.88 15.17
C THR A 72 -7.50 15.58 15.00
N LEU A 73 -7.75 15.13 13.76
CA LEU A 73 -8.39 13.83 13.48
C LEU A 73 -7.57 12.68 14.07
N ARG A 74 -6.25 12.69 13.89
CA ARG A 74 -5.36 11.66 14.45
C ARG A 74 -5.47 11.59 15.97
N ARG A 75 -5.53 12.73 16.67
CA ARG A 75 -5.66 12.79 18.13
C ARG A 75 -6.99 12.18 18.57
N HIS A 76 -8.10 12.57 17.94
CA HIS A 76 -9.42 12.07 18.29
C HIS A 76 -9.61 10.59 17.97
N LEU A 77 -9.00 10.09 16.89
CA LEU A 77 -9.15 8.72 16.43
C LEU A 77 -8.08 7.76 16.98
N SER A 78 -7.10 8.24 17.73
CA SER A 78 -5.96 7.44 18.20
C SER A 78 -6.36 6.27 19.09
N SER A 79 -7.46 6.38 19.84
CA SER A 79 -7.98 5.31 20.70
C SER A 79 -8.64 4.15 19.95
N VAL A 80 -9.11 4.40 18.72
CA VAL A 80 -9.86 3.42 17.92
C VAL A 80 -9.18 3.05 16.60
N CYS A 81 -8.21 3.86 16.15
CA CYS A 81 -7.52 3.68 14.87
C CYS A 81 -6.01 3.81 15.01
N THR A 82 -5.29 2.74 14.69
CA THR A 82 -3.82 2.75 14.62
C THR A 82 -3.28 3.17 13.25
N GLN A 83 -4.12 3.14 12.22
CA GLN A 83 -3.77 3.44 10.81
C GLN A 83 -4.82 4.35 10.18
N GLU A 84 -4.40 5.20 9.24
CA GLU A 84 -5.30 6.14 8.54
C GLU A 84 -6.41 5.45 7.74
N ARG A 85 -6.15 4.27 7.17
CA ARG A 85 -7.17 3.47 6.47
C ARG A 85 -8.39 3.14 7.38
N CYS A 86 -8.17 3.00 8.67
CA CYS A 86 -9.21 2.76 9.66
C CYS A 86 -10.18 3.95 9.78
N TRP A 87 -9.72 5.19 9.52
CA TRP A 87 -10.57 6.38 9.59
C TRP A 87 -11.77 6.29 8.65
N LEU A 88 -11.58 5.71 7.45
CA LEU A 88 -12.65 5.54 6.47
C LEU A 88 -13.74 4.54 6.90
N ARG A 89 -13.46 3.72 7.91
CA ARG A 89 -14.42 2.76 8.46
C ARG A 89 -15.20 3.29 9.67
N GLN A 90 -14.91 4.54 10.09
CA GLN A 90 -15.57 5.13 11.25
C GLN A 90 -16.97 5.64 10.89
N LYS A 91 -17.88 5.60 11.87
CA LYS A 91 -19.31 5.95 11.68
C LYS A 91 -19.55 7.35 11.13
N PHE A 92 -18.65 8.30 11.37
CA PHE A 92 -18.79 9.66 10.84
C PHE A 92 -18.59 9.71 9.31
N ILE A 93 -17.94 8.71 8.72
CA ILE A 93 -17.78 8.55 7.26
C ILE A 93 -18.92 7.73 6.65
N ASN A 94 -19.31 6.61 7.31
CA ASN A 94 -20.25 5.63 6.74
C ASN A 94 -21.63 6.20 6.40
N ASN A 95 -22.04 7.30 7.02
CA ASN A 95 -23.30 7.97 6.72
C ASN A 95 -23.23 8.89 5.49
N HIS A 96 -22.03 9.08 4.92
CA HIS A 96 -21.78 9.96 3.78
C HIS A 96 -21.13 9.16 2.67
N LEU A 97 -21.90 8.78 1.66
CA LEU A 97 -21.51 7.95 0.50
C LEU A 97 -20.51 8.69 -0.42
N ASP A 98 -19.36 9.07 0.12
CA ASP A 98 -18.25 9.58 -0.71
C ASP A 98 -17.46 8.40 -1.28
N LYS A 99 -17.96 7.87 -2.40
CA LYS A 99 -17.34 6.74 -3.11
C LYS A 99 -15.89 7.04 -3.51
N GLU A 100 -15.59 8.28 -3.87
CA GLU A 100 -14.24 8.71 -4.22
C GLU A 100 -13.30 8.56 -3.02
N LEU A 101 -13.69 9.07 -1.86
CA LEU A 101 -12.89 8.99 -0.64
C LEU A 101 -12.69 7.53 -0.19
N LEU A 102 -13.75 6.73 -0.21
CA LEU A 102 -13.73 5.36 0.28
C LEU A 102 -12.93 4.42 -0.64
N ASN A 103 -13.14 4.51 -1.95
CA ASN A 103 -12.63 3.53 -2.89
C ASN A 103 -11.24 3.88 -3.43
N TYR A 104 -10.89 5.18 -3.51
CA TYR A 104 -9.69 5.60 -4.24
C TYR A 104 -8.57 6.17 -3.37
N THR A 105 -8.82 6.53 -2.10
CA THR A 105 -7.77 7.09 -1.23
C THR A 105 -6.57 6.14 -1.05
N PHE A 106 -6.84 4.84 -0.93
CA PHE A 106 -5.82 3.80 -0.72
C PHE A 106 -5.73 2.80 -1.88
N ALA A 107 -6.36 3.12 -3.00
CA ALA A 107 -6.27 2.32 -4.22
C ALA A 107 -4.99 2.65 -5.00
N PRO A 108 -4.56 1.79 -5.93
CA PRO A 108 -3.54 2.14 -6.91
C PRO A 108 -3.96 3.36 -7.75
N ASP A 109 -2.97 4.05 -8.31
CA ASP A 109 -3.25 5.08 -9.31
C ASP A 109 -3.88 4.43 -10.54
N ALA A 110 -5.01 4.97 -10.96
CA ALA A 110 -5.83 4.47 -12.07
C ALA A 110 -6.26 5.64 -12.95
N PRO A 111 -6.64 5.40 -14.21
CA PRO A 111 -7.20 6.43 -15.07
C PRO A 111 -8.46 7.06 -14.49
N ASP A 112 -8.61 8.36 -14.58
CA ASP A 112 -9.81 9.08 -14.08
C ASP A 112 -11.11 8.60 -14.77
N SER A 113 -11.01 8.02 -15.96
CA SER A 113 -12.12 7.40 -16.67
C SER A 113 -12.77 6.27 -15.90
N TRP A 114 -12.03 5.54 -15.05
CA TRP A 114 -12.57 4.43 -14.24
C TRP A 114 -13.46 4.93 -13.11
N ILE A 115 -13.24 6.16 -12.61
CA ILE A 115 -14.14 6.80 -11.65
C ILE A 115 -15.51 7.05 -12.28
N LYS A 116 -15.52 7.41 -13.58
CA LYS A 116 -16.75 7.69 -14.33
C LYS A 116 -17.43 6.43 -14.84
N LYS A 117 -16.65 5.39 -15.17
CA LYS A 117 -17.11 4.10 -15.68
C LYS A 117 -16.46 2.96 -14.91
N PRO A 118 -16.94 2.65 -13.69
CA PRO A 118 -16.31 1.66 -12.80
C PRO A 118 -16.36 0.23 -13.36
N ASP A 119 -17.25 -0.05 -14.30
CA ASP A 119 -17.41 -1.35 -14.95
C ASP A 119 -16.60 -1.47 -16.24
N THR A 120 -15.59 -0.63 -16.44
CA THR A 120 -14.69 -0.71 -17.60
C THR A 120 -13.90 -2.01 -17.55
N TRP A 121 -13.91 -2.75 -18.65
CA TRP A 121 -13.08 -3.94 -18.82
C TRP A 121 -11.60 -3.56 -18.79
N LEU A 122 -10.83 -4.31 -18.01
CA LEU A 122 -9.40 -4.14 -17.91
C LEU A 122 -8.71 -4.90 -19.05
N ASN A 123 -7.78 -4.25 -19.72
CA ASN A 123 -6.85 -4.91 -20.62
C ASN A 123 -5.55 -5.32 -19.87
N SER A 124 -4.69 -6.07 -20.55
CA SER A 124 -3.42 -6.54 -19.98
C SER A 124 -2.52 -5.41 -19.49
N LEU A 125 -2.46 -4.28 -20.20
CA LEU A 125 -1.65 -3.11 -19.81
C LEU A 125 -2.20 -2.40 -18.57
N ASP A 126 -3.52 -2.42 -18.37
CA ASP A 126 -4.15 -1.87 -17.19
C ASP A 126 -3.78 -2.69 -15.95
N ILE A 127 -3.81 -4.02 -16.08
CA ILE A 127 -3.43 -4.94 -15.02
C ILE A 127 -1.94 -4.77 -14.67
N ASP A 128 -1.07 -4.77 -15.66
CA ASP A 128 0.37 -4.59 -15.48
C ASP A 128 0.68 -3.25 -14.80
N ARG A 129 0.08 -2.15 -15.26
CA ARG A 129 0.25 -0.82 -14.66
C ARG A 129 -0.15 -0.78 -13.19
N VAL A 130 -1.23 -1.46 -12.82
CA VAL A 130 -1.69 -1.53 -11.44
C VAL A 130 -0.73 -2.39 -10.61
N MET A 131 -0.36 -3.56 -11.09
CA MET A 131 0.46 -4.52 -10.34
C MET A 131 1.90 -4.03 -10.17
N SER A 132 2.47 -3.35 -11.15
CA SER A 132 3.79 -2.72 -11.04
C SER A 132 3.87 -1.67 -9.91
N GLN A 133 2.74 -1.06 -9.51
CA GLN A 133 2.72 -0.16 -8.37
C GLN A 133 2.93 -0.92 -7.05
N TYR A 134 2.38 -2.13 -6.94
CA TYR A 134 2.57 -2.98 -5.77
C TYR A 134 4.01 -3.48 -5.67
N GLU A 135 4.62 -3.94 -6.75
CA GLU A 135 6.01 -4.41 -6.80
C GLU A 135 7.01 -3.34 -6.36
N ARG A 136 6.83 -2.10 -6.85
CA ARG A 136 7.67 -0.96 -6.46
C ARG A 136 7.68 -0.69 -4.96
N VAL A 137 6.60 -1.03 -4.27
CA VAL A 137 6.43 -0.75 -2.84
C VAL A 137 6.77 -1.95 -1.97
N TYR A 138 6.41 -3.14 -2.41
CA TYR A 138 6.60 -4.39 -1.68
C TYR A 138 7.70 -5.23 -2.34
N ARG A 139 8.93 -5.10 -1.86
CA ARG A 139 10.09 -5.76 -2.44
C ARG A 139 10.07 -7.29 -2.38
N SER A 140 9.25 -7.87 -1.51
CA SER A 140 9.04 -9.32 -1.40
C SER A 140 7.83 -9.82 -2.20
N PHE A 141 7.19 -8.95 -2.95
CA PHE A 141 6.08 -9.26 -3.84
C PHE A 141 6.54 -9.19 -5.30
N GLU A 142 6.20 -10.18 -6.09
CA GLU A 142 6.41 -10.23 -7.53
C GLU A 142 5.08 -10.51 -8.22
N PHE A 143 4.85 -9.84 -9.32
CA PHE A 143 3.72 -10.06 -10.21
C PHE A 143 4.20 -10.73 -11.49
N ILE A 144 3.55 -11.81 -11.88
CA ILE A 144 3.83 -12.56 -13.09
C ILE A 144 2.60 -12.54 -13.98
N GLY A 145 2.78 -12.05 -15.18
CA GLY A 145 1.68 -11.90 -16.14
C GLY A 145 1.33 -10.43 -16.41
N PRO A 146 0.14 -10.13 -16.97
CA PRO A 146 -0.94 -11.07 -17.34
C PRO A 146 -0.52 -12.01 -18.45
N SER A 147 -0.98 -13.24 -18.37
CA SER A 147 -0.59 -14.33 -19.27
C SER A 147 -1.83 -15.01 -19.87
N PRO A 148 -1.80 -15.50 -21.12
CA PRO A 148 -2.84 -16.38 -21.62
C PRO A 148 -2.83 -17.72 -20.88
N ILE A 149 -3.96 -18.42 -20.89
CA ILE A 149 -4.09 -19.70 -20.17
C ILE A 149 -3.16 -20.79 -20.69
N ASP A 150 -2.83 -20.75 -21.98
CA ASP A 150 -1.94 -21.69 -22.66
C ASP A 150 -0.46 -21.24 -22.64
N PHE A 151 -0.03 -20.58 -21.56
CA PHE A 151 1.32 -20.01 -21.38
C PHE A 151 2.46 -21.01 -21.62
N ASP A 152 2.25 -22.29 -21.34
CA ASP A 152 3.24 -23.39 -21.48
C ASP A 152 3.28 -24.03 -22.87
N LYS A 153 2.33 -23.68 -23.75
CA LYS A 153 2.29 -24.18 -25.11
C LYS A 153 3.57 -23.81 -25.87
N LYS A 154 4.13 -24.78 -26.54
CA LYS A 154 5.36 -24.56 -27.32
C LYS A 154 5.06 -23.95 -28.68
N LYS A 155 5.74 -22.85 -28.99
CA LYS A 155 5.82 -22.22 -30.31
C LYS A 155 6.90 -22.89 -31.19
N LEU A 156 7.00 -22.42 -32.44
CA LEU A 156 8.12 -22.72 -33.30
C LEU A 156 9.45 -22.48 -32.54
N TYR A 157 10.41 -23.42 -32.72
CA TYR A 157 11.71 -23.42 -32.01
C TYR A 157 11.66 -23.73 -30.50
N GLY A 158 10.53 -24.25 -29.98
CA GLY A 158 10.43 -24.75 -28.61
C GLY A 158 10.27 -23.70 -27.53
N ALA A 159 10.15 -22.42 -27.87
CA ALA A 159 9.82 -21.35 -26.89
C ALA A 159 8.38 -21.49 -26.39
N CYS A 160 8.15 -21.17 -25.14
CA CYS A 160 6.80 -21.10 -24.60
C CYS A 160 6.05 -19.89 -25.11
N VAL A 161 4.71 -19.93 -25.05
CA VAL A 161 3.87 -18.77 -25.32
C VAL A 161 4.24 -17.63 -24.37
N TRP A 162 4.42 -17.95 -23.08
CA TRP A 162 4.85 -17.00 -22.06
C TRP A 162 6.00 -17.58 -21.23
N ASP A 163 7.21 -17.21 -21.58
CA ASP A 163 8.45 -17.79 -21.04
C ASP A 163 8.60 -17.62 -19.52
N GLU A 164 8.16 -16.51 -18.97
CA GLU A 164 8.30 -16.19 -17.55
C GLU A 164 7.58 -17.21 -16.66
N LEU A 165 6.33 -17.57 -17.00
CA LEU A 165 5.58 -18.61 -16.30
C LEU A 165 6.08 -20.02 -16.64
N CYS A 166 6.44 -20.26 -17.88
CA CYS A 166 6.93 -21.54 -18.32
C CYS A 166 8.24 -21.94 -17.61
N LYS A 167 9.07 -20.97 -17.29
CA LYS A 167 10.34 -21.11 -16.57
C LYS A 167 10.23 -20.83 -15.08
N PHE A 168 8.99 -20.70 -14.57
CA PHE A 168 8.76 -20.37 -13.17
C PHE A 168 9.41 -21.41 -12.24
N ASN A 169 10.19 -20.91 -11.27
CA ASN A 169 10.83 -21.72 -10.26
C ASN A 169 10.63 -21.10 -8.87
N LEU A 170 9.74 -21.68 -8.09
CA LEU A 170 9.40 -21.21 -6.76
C LEU A 170 10.61 -21.17 -5.83
N LEU A 171 11.48 -22.18 -5.86
CA LEU A 171 12.66 -22.22 -5.00
C LEU A 171 13.65 -21.09 -5.33
N GLN A 172 13.77 -20.73 -6.61
CA GLN A 172 14.59 -19.59 -7.01
C GLN A 172 13.98 -18.29 -6.50
N LYS A 173 12.66 -18.09 -6.65
CA LYS A 173 11.97 -16.89 -6.12
C LYS A 173 12.17 -16.72 -4.62
N ILE A 174 12.10 -17.81 -3.85
CA ILE A 174 12.38 -17.81 -2.40
C ILE A 174 13.81 -17.35 -2.11
N LYS A 175 14.79 -17.87 -2.86
CA LYS A 175 16.20 -17.45 -2.71
C LYS A 175 16.41 -15.97 -3.02
N ASP A 176 15.64 -15.44 -3.97
CA ASP A 176 15.65 -14.02 -4.35
C ASP A 176 14.92 -13.12 -3.35
N GLY A 177 14.34 -13.69 -2.28
CA GLY A 177 13.65 -12.97 -1.22
C GLY A 177 12.18 -12.66 -1.53
N ILE A 178 11.62 -13.26 -2.59
CA ILE A 178 10.21 -13.15 -2.93
C ILE A 178 9.42 -14.13 -2.06
N THR A 179 8.43 -13.60 -1.36
CA THR A 179 7.57 -14.38 -0.46
C THR A 179 6.10 -14.32 -0.84
N LYS A 180 5.74 -13.43 -1.73
CA LYS A 180 4.38 -13.23 -2.21
C LYS A 180 4.39 -13.09 -3.72
N ILE A 181 3.58 -13.89 -4.39
CA ILE A 181 3.52 -13.92 -5.86
C ILE A 181 2.06 -13.75 -6.28
N GLY A 182 1.82 -12.81 -7.17
CA GLY A 182 0.54 -12.62 -7.84
C GLY A 182 0.65 -13.04 -9.30
N ILE A 183 -0.30 -13.83 -9.79
CA ILE A 183 -0.36 -14.22 -11.18
C ILE A 183 -1.75 -13.93 -11.71
N VAL A 184 -1.86 -13.41 -12.92
CA VAL A 184 -3.15 -13.19 -13.58
C VAL A 184 -3.12 -13.88 -14.95
N PHE A 185 -4.16 -14.66 -15.20
CA PHE A 185 -4.35 -15.35 -16.47
C PHE A 185 -5.59 -14.79 -17.19
N ASN A 186 -5.47 -14.64 -18.49
CA ASN A 186 -6.64 -14.62 -19.36
C ASN A 186 -7.13 -16.04 -19.55
N THR A 187 -8.44 -16.27 -19.53
CA THR A 187 -9.03 -17.61 -19.73
C THR A 187 -8.90 -18.10 -21.17
N ASP A 188 -8.64 -17.18 -22.10
CA ASP A 188 -8.44 -17.51 -23.50
C ASP A 188 -6.98 -17.83 -23.82
N PRO A 189 -6.73 -18.68 -24.84
CA PRO A 189 -5.40 -18.90 -25.36
C PRO A 189 -4.85 -17.67 -26.09
N HIS A 190 -3.53 -17.66 -26.33
CA HIS A 190 -2.80 -16.52 -26.86
C HIS A 190 -3.24 -16.01 -28.25
N TYR A 191 -4.00 -16.76 -29.00
CA TYR A 191 -4.50 -16.43 -30.35
C TYR A 191 -5.96 -15.94 -30.33
N GLU A 192 -6.59 -15.83 -29.17
CA GLU A 192 -7.94 -15.33 -28.99
C GLU A 192 -7.95 -13.94 -28.31
N PRO A 193 -9.04 -13.15 -28.47
CA PRO A 193 -9.06 -11.76 -27.99
C PRO A 193 -9.06 -11.60 -26.49
N GLY A 194 -9.42 -12.64 -25.72
CA GLY A 194 -9.49 -12.62 -24.28
C GLY A 194 -10.87 -12.22 -23.73
N GLU A 195 -11.45 -13.09 -22.88
CA GLU A 195 -12.77 -12.85 -22.30
C GLU A 195 -12.71 -12.53 -20.79
N HIS A 196 -12.02 -13.37 -20.00
CA HIS A 196 -12.01 -13.25 -18.55
C HIS A 196 -10.61 -13.29 -17.96
N TRP A 197 -10.49 -12.70 -16.77
CA TRP A 197 -9.29 -12.73 -15.97
C TRP A 197 -9.49 -13.56 -14.72
N ILE A 198 -8.56 -14.47 -14.46
CA ILE A 198 -8.47 -15.21 -13.21
C ILE A 198 -7.16 -14.88 -12.51
N ALA A 199 -7.16 -14.85 -11.18
CA ALA A 199 -6.00 -14.47 -10.40
C ALA A 199 -5.61 -15.60 -9.44
N LEU A 200 -4.30 -15.84 -9.33
CA LEU A 200 -3.69 -16.70 -8.33
C LEU A 200 -2.80 -15.84 -7.43
N TYR A 201 -2.90 -16.06 -6.13
CA TYR A 201 -2.03 -15.44 -5.14
C TYR A 201 -1.36 -16.53 -4.29
N ILE A 202 -0.04 -16.43 -4.19
CA ILE A 202 0.79 -17.35 -3.40
C ILE A 202 1.44 -16.54 -2.28
N ASP A 203 1.21 -16.97 -1.03
CA ASP A 203 1.89 -16.43 0.16
C ASP A 203 2.63 -17.57 0.86
N ILE A 204 3.97 -17.53 0.82
CA ILE A 204 4.84 -18.51 1.44
C ILE A 204 5.31 -18.13 2.84
N THR A 205 4.82 -17.01 3.39
CA THR A 205 5.10 -16.59 4.77
C THR A 205 4.17 -17.25 5.78
N GLU A 206 3.00 -17.69 5.36
CA GLU A 206 2.01 -18.39 6.18
C GLU A 206 2.27 -19.91 6.08
N ARG A 207 2.78 -20.48 7.17
CA ARG A 207 2.92 -21.93 7.38
C ARG A 207 1.92 -22.41 8.40
#